data_72b0bb5148c188672c81957dd07d7243
#
_entry.id   72b0bb5148c188672c81957dd07d7243
#
_cell.length_a   1.000
_cell.length_b   1.000
_cell.length_c   1.000
_cell.angle_alpha   90.00
_cell.angle_beta   90.00
_cell.angle_gamma   90.00
#
_symmetry.space_group_name_H-M   'P 1'
#
loop_
_entity.id
_entity.type
_entity.pdbx_description
1 polymer ?
#
loop_
_entity_poly.entity_id
_entity_poly.type
_entity_poly.pdbx_seq_one_letter_code
_entity_poly.pdbx_strand_id
1 'polypeptide(L)'
;MTRVVRVMSYNIRYGGVGKETELATVIQAVAPDIVLLQEATHPHVIARLADTAGYPHYGSRRGQSTGFMSRLPVASHAWHLPRGARHPFLEVAVVEPEMRLFGLHLSAWFSKWSERRRHFEIRALLEGIKEHQHGFHLLLGDFNALAPGEVLDVVHFPQWIRAMVWLSGRDIARDTIQTMLDANYADVWRRFNADDPGYTFPTWNPHLRLDYAFVPMKYAERVKSFEIVQAPPIVKTASDHHPILVTLD
;
A
#
# COMPACT_ATOMS: atom_id res chain seq x y z
N MET A 1 -13.45 17.00 -19.87
CA MET A 1 -13.67 16.64 -18.45
C MET A 1 -12.59 15.64 -18.08
N THR A 2 -11.79 15.93 -17.08
CA THR A 2 -10.81 14.98 -16.55
C THR A 2 -11.55 13.77 -15.96
N ARG A 3 -11.14 12.57 -16.32
CA ARG A 3 -11.75 11.33 -15.81
C ARG A 3 -11.34 11.16 -14.35
N VAL A 4 -12.31 10.98 -13.48
CA VAL A 4 -12.06 10.58 -12.08
C VAL A 4 -11.57 9.13 -12.07
N VAL A 5 -10.46 8.88 -11.39
CA VAL A 5 -9.87 7.54 -11.24
C VAL A 5 -9.79 7.17 -9.77
N ARG A 6 -10.22 5.96 -9.45
CA ARG A 6 -10.22 5.39 -8.09
C ARG A 6 -9.17 4.29 -8.01
N VAL A 7 -8.15 4.49 -7.18
CA VAL A 7 -7.04 3.56 -6.98
C VAL A 7 -7.10 2.99 -5.57
N MET A 8 -7.24 1.67 -5.46
CA MET A 8 -7.23 0.95 -4.19
C MET A 8 -5.86 0.32 -3.93
N SER A 9 -5.39 0.34 -2.70
CA SER A 9 -4.31 -0.53 -2.22
C SER A 9 -4.87 -1.48 -1.18
N TYR A 10 -4.53 -2.78 -1.30
CA TYR A 10 -5.07 -3.81 -0.42
C TYR A 10 -4.08 -4.92 -0.14
N ASN A 11 -3.62 -5.04 1.09
CA ASN A 11 -2.91 -6.23 1.56
C ASN A 11 -3.93 -7.35 1.75
N ILE A 12 -3.82 -8.44 0.97
CA ILE A 12 -4.79 -9.54 0.90
C ILE A 12 -4.44 -10.71 1.81
N ARG A 13 -3.41 -10.57 2.62
CA ARG A 13 -2.94 -11.56 3.59
C ARG A 13 -2.75 -12.97 3.02
N TYR A 14 -1.58 -13.55 3.22
CA TYR A 14 -1.26 -14.94 2.82
C TYR A 14 -1.63 -15.31 1.38
N GLY A 15 -1.47 -14.36 0.44
CA GLY A 15 -1.79 -14.59 -0.97
C GLY A 15 -3.27 -14.62 -1.30
N GLY A 16 -4.15 -14.26 -0.36
CA GLY A 16 -5.60 -14.29 -0.51
C GLY A 16 -6.18 -15.72 -0.57
N VAL A 17 -5.39 -16.75 -0.24
CA VAL A 17 -5.80 -18.15 -0.35
C VAL A 17 -6.97 -18.45 0.59
N GLY A 18 -8.06 -18.99 0.03
CA GLY A 18 -9.29 -19.32 0.77
C GLY A 18 -10.12 -18.10 1.21
N LYS A 19 -9.79 -16.90 0.67
CA LYS A 19 -10.49 -15.64 0.93
C LYS A 19 -10.93 -14.93 -0.35
N GLU A 20 -10.85 -15.63 -1.49
CA GLU A 20 -11.10 -15.06 -2.81
C GLU A 20 -12.51 -14.44 -2.91
N THR A 21 -13.52 -15.09 -2.34
CA THR A 21 -14.92 -14.60 -2.38
C THR A 21 -15.08 -13.34 -1.54
N GLU A 22 -14.55 -13.33 -0.31
CA GLU A 22 -14.62 -12.19 0.58
C GLU A 22 -13.86 -10.98 0.00
N LEU A 23 -12.65 -11.21 -0.52
CA LEU A 23 -11.84 -10.19 -1.18
C LEU A 23 -12.55 -9.63 -2.42
N ALA A 24 -13.11 -10.50 -3.28
CA ALA A 24 -13.89 -10.07 -4.43
C ALA A 24 -15.10 -9.23 -4.02
N THR A 25 -15.82 -9.63 -2.97
CA THR A 25 -16.98 -8.88 -2.44
C THR A 25 -16.58 -7.47 -2.00
N VAL A 26 -15.47 -7.31 -1.29
CA VAL A 26 -14.96 -6.00 -0.88
C VAL A 26 -14.60 -5.16 -2.11
N ILE A 27 -13.84 -5.71 -3.04
CA ILE A 27 -13.38 -5.01 -4.25
C ILE A 27 -14.56 -4.61 -5.14
N GLN A 28 -15.56 -5.48 -5.30
CA GLN A 28 -16.76 -5.18 -6.09
C GLN A 28 -17.62 -4.10 -5.44
N ALA A 29 -17.79 -4.11 -4.11
CA ALA A 29 -18.55 -3.11 -3.38
C ALA A 29 -17.94 -1.72 -3.50
N VAL A 30 -16.60 -1.63 -3.48
CA VAL A 30 -15.87 -0.36 -3.64
C VAL A 30 -15.76 0.04 -5.11
N ALA A 31 -15.70 -0.93 -6.02
CA ALA A 31 -15.57 -0.76 -7.47
C ALA A 31 -14.45 0.21 -7.90
N PRO A 32 -13.19 0.04 -7.45
CA PRO A 32 -12.08 0.87 -7.90
C PRO A 32 -11.75 0.59 -9.38
N ASP A 33 -11.12 1.57 -10.04
CA ASP A 33 -10.62 1.36 -11.42
C ASP A 33 -9.36 0.50 -11.43
N ILE A 34 -8.51 0.65 -10.39
CA ILE A 34 -7.24 -0.06 -10.26
C ILE A 34 -7.09 -0.53 -8.82
N VAL A 35 -6.58 -1.74 -8.64
CA VAL A 35 -6.20 -2.31 -7.34
C VAL A 35 -4.73 -2.68 -7.36
N LEU A 36 -3.95 -2.15 -6.42
CA LEU A 36 -2.61 -2.63 -6.11
C LEU A 36 -2.70 -3.55 -4.89
N LEU A 37 -2.15 -4.73 -5.03
CA LEU A 37 -2.27 -5.80 -4.05
C LEU A 37 -0.93 -6.03 -3.35
N GLN A 38 -0.94 -6.24 -2.05
CA GLN A 38 0.19 -6.74 -1.28
C GLN A 38 -0.08 -8.18 -0.83
N GLU A 39 0.99 -8.92 -0.56
CA GLU A 39 0.99 -10.37 -0.35
C GLU A 39 0.45 -11.19 -1.55
N ALA A 40 0.44 -10.65 -2.74
CA ALA A 40 -0.09 -11.27 -3.96
C ALA A 40 0.82 -12.40 -4.52
N THR A 41 1.25 -13.30 -3.65
CA THR A 41 2.30 -14.31 -3.92
C THR A 41 1.84 -15.50 -4.78
N HIS A 42 0.53 -15.61 -5.02
CA HIS A 42 -0.10 -16.74 -5.72
C HIS A 42 -0.82 -16.27 -7.00
N PRO A 43 -0.16 -16.32 -8.19
CA PRO A 43 -0.72 -15.81 -9.44
C PRO A 43 -2.09 -16.40 -9.81
N HIS A 44 -2.32 -17.66 -9.52
CA HIS A 44 -3.61 -18.29 -9.81
C HIS A 44 -4.77 -17.76 -8.93
N VAL A 45 -4.48 -17.31 -7.70
CA VAL A 45 -5.46 -16.66 -6.83
C VAL A 45 -5.81 -15.28 -7.38
N ILE A 46 -4.77 -14.52 -7.78
CA ILE A 46 -4.97 -13.19 -8.37
C ILE A 46 -5.74 -13.26 -9.69
N ALA A 47 -5.46 -14.25 -10.53
CA ALA A 47 -6.22 -14.48 -11.77
C ALA A 47 -7.72 -14.74 -11.48
N ARG A 48 -8.03 -15.65 -10.52
CA ARG A 48 -9.42 -15.90 -10.11
C ARG A 48 -10.09 -14.68 -9.51
N LEU A 49 -9.36 -13.92 -8.68
CA LEU A 49 -9.87 -12.71 -8.07
C LEU A 49 -10.19 -11.65 -9.14
N ALA A 50 -9.31 -11.47 -10.11
CA ALA A 50 -9.51 -10.56 -11.23
C ALA A 50 -10.72 -10.95 -12.08
N ASP A 51 -10.85 -12.23 -12.42
CA ASP A 51 -12.01 -12.76 -13.17
C ASP A 51 -13.31 -12.53 -12.40
N THR A 52 -13.35 -12.93 -11.12
CA THR A 52 -14.54 -12.79 -10.26
C THR A 52 -14.94 -11.32 -10.07
N ALA A 53 -13.97 -10.41 -9.90
CA ALA A 53 -14.23 -9.01 -9.68
C ALA A 53 -14.37 -8.17 -10.97
N GLY A 54 -14.17 -8.78 -12.15
CA GLY A 54 -14.36 -8.14 -13.45
C GLY A 54 -13.22 -7.20 -13.85
N TYR A 55 -11.96 -7.63 -13.65
CA TYR A 55 -10.77 -6.87 -14.03
C TYR A 55 -10.05 -7.55 -15.22
N PRO A 56 -10.09 -6.95 -16.43
CA PRO A 56 -9.51 -7.56 -17.63
C PRO A 56 -7.97 -7.53 -17.65
N HIS A 57 -7.36 -6.59 -16.91
CA HIS A 57 -5.91 -6.48 -16.83
C HIS A 57 -5.45 -6.81 -15.41
N TYR A 58 -4.53 -7.75 -15.25
CA TYR A 58 -3.97 -8.11 -13.96
C TYR A 58 -2.55 -8.68 -14.09
N GLY A 59 -1.82 -8.69 -13.00
CA GLY A 59 -0.50 -9.29 -12.95
C GLY A 59 -0.05 -9.56 -11.52
N SER A 60 0.58 -10.70 -11.34
CA SER A 60 1.36 -11.05 -10.16
C SER A 60 2.43 -12.07 -10.54
N ARG A 61 3.45 -12.25 -9.70
CA ARG A 61 4.52 -13.21 -9.90
C ARG A 61 4.65 -14.12 -8.69
N ARG A 62 4.84 -15.40 -8.94
CA ARG A 62 5.05 -16.38 -7.86
C ARG A 62 6.17 -15.95 -6.92
N GLY A 63 5.85 -15.89 -5.62
CA GLY A 63 6.80 -15.48 -4.59
C GLY A 63 7.08 -13.98 -4.52
N GLN A 64 6.51 -13.17 -5.42
CA GLN A 64 6.55 -11.72 -5.30
C GLN A 64 5.36 -11.22 -4.48
N SER A 65 5.62 -10.24 -3.62
CA SER A 65 4.62 -9.77 -2.68
C SER A 65 3.61 -8.80 -3.29
N THR A 66 3.90 -8.21 -4.44
CA THR A 66 3.04 -7.20 -5.06
C THR A 66 2.37 -7.72 -6.33
N GLY A 67 1.12 -7.28 -6.56
CA GLY A 67 0.34 -7.55 -7.76
C GLY A 67 -0.62 -6.41 -8.06
N PHE A 68 -1.33 -6.51 -9.20
CA PHE A 68 -2.34 -5.51 -9.57
C PHE A 68 -3.50 -6.14 -10.32
N MET A 69 -4.61 -5.41 -10.31
CA MET A 69 -5.76 -5.61 -11.20
C MET A 69 -6.22 -4.24 -11.69
N SER A 70 -6.63 -4.13 -12.97
CA SER A 70 -7.05 -2.87 -13.57
C SER A 70 -8.21 -3.07 -14.54
N ARG A 71 -9.19 -2.18 -14.47
CA ARG A 71 -10.24 -2.01 -15.50
C ARG A 71 -9.77 -1.10 -16.62
N LEU A 72 -8.73 -0.28 -16.34
CA LEU A 72 -8.13 0.63 -17.32
C LEU A 72 -7.06 -0.11 -18.12
N PRO A 73 -6.86 0.26 -19.40
CA PRO A 73 -5.78 -0.29 -20.20
C PRO A 73 -4.41 0.00 -19.58
N VAL A 74 -3.61 -1.05 -19.42
CA VAL A 74 -2.24 -0.99 -18.89
C VAL A 74 -1.25 -1.03 -20.06
N ALA A 75 -0.42 0.00 -20.18
CA ALA A 75 0.62 0.08 -21.21
C ALA A 75 1.77 -0.89 -20.92
N SER A 76 2.19 -0.93 -19.66
CA SER A 76 3.25 -1.81 -19.18
C SER A 76 3.17 -2.02 -17.67
N HIS A 77 3.78 -3.10 -17.20
CA HIS A 77 4.02 -3.32 -15.78
C HIS A 77 5.36 -4.04 -15.56
N ALA A 78 6.03 -3.74 -14.47
CA ALA A 78 7.32 -4.33 -14.14
C ALA A 78 7.51 -4.46 -12.62
N TRP A 79 8.27 -5.48 -12.21
CA TRP A 79 8.75 -5.62 -10.84
C TRP A 79 10.22 -5.22 -10.81
N HIS A 80 10.53 -4.18 -10.06
CA HIS A 80 11.88 -3.66 -9.91
C HIS A 80 12.43 -4.11 -8.55
N LEU A 81 13.54 -4.81 -8.56
CA LEU A 81 14.26 -5.19 -7.35
C LEU A 81 15.54 -4.36 -7.23
N PRO A 82 15.53 -3.23 -6.51
CA PRO A 82 16.73 -2.45 -6.28
C PRO A 82 17.81 -3.26 -5.60
N ARG A 83 19.08 -2.97 -5.93
CA ARG A 83 20.22 -3.69 -5.34
C ARG A 83 20.20 -3.60 -3.81
N GLY A 84 20.15 -4.76 -3.15
CA GLY A 84 20.09 -4.86 -1.69
C GLY A 84 18.70 -4.79 -1.07
N ALA A 85 17.65 -4.45 -1.82
CA ALA A 85 16.27 -4.56 -1.36
C ALA A 85 15.86 -6.05 -1.26
N ARG A 86 14.97 -6.33 -0.31
CA ARG A 86 14.41 -7.68 -0.12
C ARG A 86 13.18 -7.90 -1.00
N HIS A 87 12.37 -6.87 -1.11
CA HIS A 87 11.11 -6.93 -1.84
C HIS A 87 11.18 -6.03 -3.07
N PRO A 88 10.73 -6.50 -4.24
CA PRO A 88 10.57 -5.63 -5.38
C PRO A 88 9.38 -4.71 -5.16
N PHE A 89 9.43 -3.53 -5.76
CA PHE A 89 8.25 -2.71 -5.97
C PHE A 89 7.66 -2.98 -7.37
N LEU A 90 6.35 -2.83 -7.47
CA LEU A 90 5.61 -2.98 -8.71
C LEU A 90 5.40 -1.61 -9.36
N GLU A 91 5.74 -1.49 -10.62
CA GLU A 91 5.34 -0.36 -11.47
C GLU A 91 4.20 -0.79 -12.39
N VAL A 92 3.15 0.04 -12.46
CA VAL A 92 2.04 -0.11 -13.42
C VAL A 92 1.87 1.21 -14.17
N ALA A 93 2.06 1.20 -15.47
CA ALA A 93 1.82 2.34 -16.34
C ALA A 93 0.45 2.22 -17.01
N VAL A 94 -0.44 3.17 -16.74
CA VAL A 94 -1.80 3.23 -17.29
C VAL A 94 -1.81 4.13 -18.52
N VAL A 95 -2.60 3.74 -19.54
CA VAL A 95 -2.66 4.46 -20.81
C VAL A 95 -3.49 5.72 -20.73
N GLU A 96 -4.70 5.60 -20.16
CA GLU A 96 -5.67 6.71 -20.12
C GLU A 96 -6.50 6.67 -18.82
N PRO A 97 -6.37 7.69 -17.96
CA PRO A 97 -5.40 8.80 -18.07
C PRO A 97 -3.96 8.31 -17.91
N GLU A 98 -3.01 8.98 -18.55
CA GLU A 98 -1.59 8.63 -18.42
C GLU A 98 -1.15 8.84 -16.97
N MET A 99 -0.79 7.75 -16.30
CA MET A 99 -0.32 7.76 -14.93
C MET A 99 0.58 6.56 -14.62
N ARG A 100 1.46 6.75 -13.64
CA ARG A 100 2.27 5.66 -13.07
C ARG A 100 1.87 5.39 -11.65
N LEU A 101 1.74 4.11 -11.33
CA LEU A 101 1.47 3.64 -9.98
C LEU A 101 2.63 2.76 -9.53
N PHE A 102 3.10 3.00 -8.32
CA PHE A 102 4.12 2.17 -7.69
C PHE A 102 3.53 1.47 -6.48
N GLY A 103 3.37 0.15 -6.58
CA GLY A 103 2.87 -0.71 -5.53
C GLY A 103 4.01 -1.22 -4.65
N LEU A 104 3.85 -1.09 -3.34
CA LEU A 104 4.87 -1.38 -2.33
C LEU A 104 4.37 -2.41 -1.32
N HIS A 105 5.30 -3.23 -0.84
CA HIS A 105 5.15 -3.99 0.39
C HIS A 105 6.53 -4.08 1.04
N LEU A 106 6.78 -3.25 2.04
CA LEU A 106 8.06 -3.18 2.71
C LEU A 106 8.21 -4.26 3.77
N SER A 107 9.45 -4.48 4.22
CA SER A 107 9.78 -5.50 5.21
C SER A 107 8.96 -5.33 6.49
N ALA A 108 8.24 -6.39 6.89
CA ALA A 108 7.45 -6.44 8.11
C ALA A 108 8.34 -6.41 9.39
N TRP A 109 7.66 -6.36 10.54
CA TRP A 109 8.17 -6.35 11.91
C TRP A 109 8.54 -4.99 12.49
N PHE A 110 8.30 -4.86 13.80
CA PHE A 110 8.55 -3.64 14.58
C PHE A 110 9.86 -3.76 15.36
N SER A 111 11.00 -3.62 14.65
CA SER A 111 12.34 -3.60 15.24
C SER A 111 13.21 -2.54 14.58
N LYS A 112 14.27 -2.10 15.28
CA LYS A 112 15.27 -1.18 14.69
C LYS A 112 15.90 -1.72 13.41
N TRP A 113 16.08 -3.03 13.32
CA TRP A 113 16.65 -3.67 12.13
C TRP A 113 15.68 -3.64 10.96
N SER A 114 14.40 -3.90 11.23
CA SER A 114 13.35 -3.81 10.20
C SER A 114 13.18 -2.38 9.68
N GLU A 115 13.22 -1.39 10.59
CA GLU A 115 13.13 0.02 10.20
C GLU A 115 14.33 0.45 9.34
N ARG A 116 15.55 0.11 9.73
CA ARG A 116 16.74 0.37 8.89
C ARG A 116 16.62 -0.27 7.51
N ARG A 117 16.04 -1.47 7.44
CA ARG A 117 15.82 -2.14 6.16
C ARG A 117 14.79 -1.40 5.32
N ARG A 118 13.63 -1.07 5.88
CA ARG A 118 12.58 -0.28 5.19
C ARG A 118 13.11 1.07 4.72
N HIS A 119 13.86 1.76 5.57
CA HIS A 119 14.51 3.01 5.19
C HIS A 119 15.44 2.83 3.99
N PHE A 120 16.25 1.76 3.98
CA PHE A 120 17.07 1.43 2.82
C PHE A 120 16.21 1.11 1.58
N GLU A 121 15.16 0.30 1.72
CA GLU A 121 14.25 -0.08 0.63
C GLU A 121 13.57 1.15 0.00
N ILE A 122 13.10 2.10 0.82
CA ILE A 122 12.50 3.36 0.35
C ILE A 122 13.51 4.24 -0.39
N ARG A 123 14.72 4.39 0.11
CA ARG A 123 15.76 5.16 -0.58
C ARG A 123 16.14 4.54 -1.91
N ALA A 124 16.26 3.22 -1.95
CA ALA A 124 16.55 2.48 -3.17
C ALA A 124 15.41 2.58 -4.19
N LEU A 125 14.15 2.60 -3.73
CA LEU A 125 12.99 2.85 -4.57
C LEU A 125 13.04 4.26 -5.16
N LEU A 126 13.21 5.29 -4.33
CA LEU A 126 13.25 6.70 -4.78
C LEU A 126 14.36 6.93 -5.81
N GLU A 127 15.53 6.31 -5.63
CA GLU A 127 16.59 6.33 -6.64
C GLU A 127 16.16 5.58 -7.91
N GLY A 128 15.49 4.43 -7.77
CA GLY A 128 15.02 3.63 -8.91
C GLY A 128 13.95 4.31 -9.77
N ILE A 129 13.16 5.21 -9.17
CA ILE A 129 12.10 5.96 -9.87
C ILE A 129 12.47 7.41 -10.19
N LYS A 130 13.74 7.78 -10.04
CA LYS A 130 14.19 9.19 -10.19
C LYS A 130 13.78 9.83 -11.52
N GLU A 131 13.75 9.06 -12.61
CA GLU A 131 13.32 9.52 -13.92
C GLU A 131 11.83 9.88 -13.98
N HIS A 132 11.02 9.33 -13.07
CA HIS A 132 9.59 9.56 -12.98
C HIS A 132 9.20 10.64 -11.97
N GLN A 133 10.13 11.09 -11.13
CA GLN A 133 9.84 12.07 -10.06
C GLN A 133 9.38 13.44 -10.60
N HIS A 134 9.64 13.74 -11.87
CA HIS A 134 9.16 14.96 -12.53
C HIS A 134 7.75 14.84 -13.10
N GLY A 135 7.19 13.64 -13.20
CA GLY A 135 5.83 13.35 -13.68
C GLY A 135 4.84 13.09 -12.52
N PHE A 136 3.56 13.03 -12.86
CA PHE A 136 2.55 12.57 -11.92
C PHE A 136 2.67 11.06 -11.72
N HIS A 137 2.80 10.66 -10.47
CA HIS A 137 2.76 9.27 -10.08
C HIS A 137 2.23 9.13 -8.65
N LEU A 138 1.80 7.93 -8.31
CA LEU A 138 1.31 7.58 -6.99
C LEU A 138 2.09 6.39 -6.46
N LEU A 139 2.59 6.50 -5.22
CA LEU A 139 3.17 5.38 -4.48
C LEU A 139 2.18 4.96 -3.40
N LEU A 140 1.79 3.69 -3.39
CA LEU A 140 0.87 3.22 -2.37
C LEU A 140 1.10 1.75 -2.04
N GLY A 141 0.76 1.37 -0.81
CA GLY A 141 0.93 0.01 -0.32
C GLY A 141 1.11 -0.09 1.17
N ASP A 142 1.52 -1.26 1.59
CA ASP A 142 1.88 -1.57 2.98
C ASP A 142 3.35 -1.20 3.22
N PHE A 143 3.55 -0.10 3.92
CA PHE A 143 4.88 0.39 4.28
C PHE A 143 5.43 -0.27 5.55
N ASN A 144 4.58 -0.96 6.33
CA ASN A 144 4.96 -1.59 7.59
C ASN A 144 5.73 -0.64 8.55
N ALA A 145 5.53 0.66 8.42
CA ALA A 145 6.23 1.73 9.13
C ALA A 145 5.25 2.74 9.72
N LEU A 146 5.65 3.42 10.76
CA LEU A 146 4.89 4.51 11.37
C LEU A 146 5.38 5.86 10.86
N ALA A 147 4.47 6.82 10.72
CA ALA A 147 4.82 8.19 10.38
C ALA A 147 5.36 8.96 11.61
N PRO A 148 6.14 10.03 11.39
CA PRO A 148 6.54 10.95 12.46
C PRO A 148 5.31 11.44 13.24
N GLY A 149 5.43 11.44 14.58
CA GLY A 149 4.34 11.82 15.49
C GLY A 149 3.34 10.71 15.80
N GLU A 150 3.36 9.59 15.09
CA GLU A 150 2.51 8.44 15.43
C GLU A 150 3.06 7.63 16.60
N VAL A 151 2.16 7.24 17.49
CA VAL A 151 2.50 6.47 18.69
C VAL A 151 2.36 4.98 18.40
N LEU A 152 3.39 4.20 18.77
CA LEU A 152 3.29 2.74 18.75
C LEU A 152 2.61 2.28 20.05
N ASP A 153 1.30 2.00 19.98
CA ASP A 153 0.61 1.39 21.11
C ASP A 153 0.92 -0.11 21.19
N VAL A 154 1.84 -0.45 22.08
CA VAL A 154 2.27 -1.85 22.30
C VAL A 154 1.32 -2.67 23.16
N VAL A 155 0.32 -2.07 23.78
CA VAL A 155 -0.61 -2.76 24.71
C VAL A 155 -1.37 -3.88 23.99
N HIS A 156 -1.72 -3.65 22.73
CA HIS A 156 -2.47 -4.60 21.90
C HIS A 156 -1.61 -5.69 21.24
N PHE A 157 -0.28 -5.63 21.42
CA PHE A 157 0.62 -6.63 20.83
C PHE A 157 0.78 -7.88 21.70
N PRO A 158 1.00 -9.06 21.09
CA PRO A 158 1.44 -10.24 21.79
C PRO A 158 2.70 -9.97 22.62
N GLN A 159 2.84 -10.69 23.77
CA GLN A 159 3.94 -10.45 24.70
C GLN A 159 5.34 -10.51 24.04
N TRP A 160 5.54 -11.41 23.09
CA TRP A 160 6.82 -11.56 22.40
C TRP A 160 7.16 -10.34 21.49
N ILE A 161 6.16 -9.71 20.86
CA ILE A 161 6.35 -8.46 20.10
C ILE A 161 6.66 -7.32 21.08
N ARG A 162 5.94 -7.24 22.19
CA ARG A 162 6.21 -6.24 23.23
C ARG A 162 7.64 -6.34 23.76
N ALA A 163 8.11 -7.58 24.02
CA ALA A 163 9.49 -7.84 24.42
C ALA A 163 10.50 -7.39 23.35
N MET A 164 10.22 -7.66 22.08
CA MET A 164 11.06 -7.24 20.96
C MET A 164 11.13 -5.70 20.83
N VAL A 165 10.00 -5.01 20.96
CA VAL A 165 9.96 -3.53 20.98
C VAL A 165 10.72 -3.00 22.18
N TRP A 166 10.56 -3.59 23.35
CA TRP A 166 11.29 -3.22 24.56
C TRP A 166 12.80 -3.36 24.39
N LEU A 167 13.27 -4.49 23.84
CA LEU A 167 14.69 -4.73 23.52
C LEU A 167 15.24 -3.76 22.45
N SER A 168 14.35 -3.24 21.59
CA SER A 168 14.69 -2.23 20.58
C SER A 168 14.76 -0.80 21.16
N GLY A 169 14.62 -0.60 22.49
CA GLY A 169 14.71 0.70 23.15
C GLY A 169 13.36 1.37 23.33
N ARG A 170 12.26 0.61 23.36
CA ARG A 170 10.86 1.04 23.60
C ARG A 170 10.26 1.96 22.53
N ASP A 171 11.01 2.30 21.51
CA ASP A 171 10.53 3.08 20.38
C ASP A 171 11.16 2.58 19.07
N ILE A 172 10.46 2.84 17.97
CA ILE A 172 10.89 2.49 16.62
C ILE A 172 11.08 3.81 15.87
N ALA A 173 12.20 3.95 15.19
CA ALA A 173 12.44 5.11 14.33
C ALA A 173 11.36 5.22 13.23
N ARG A 174 11.14 6.43 12.74
CA ARG A 174 10.15 6.76 11.69
C ARG A 174 10.84 7.18 10.39
N ASP A 175 12.08 6.73 10.22
CA ASP A 175 12.97 7.18 9.12
C ASP A 175 12.38 6.85 7.74
N THR A 176 11.64 5.74 7.64
CA THR A 176 11.02 5.29 6.39
C THR A 176 10.03 6.32 5.85
N ILE A 177 9.07 6.73 6.68
CA ILE A 177 8.06 7.71 6.27
C ILE A 177 8.65 9.12 6.23
N GLN A 178 9.54 9.46 7.17
CA GLN A 178 10.25 10.74 7.12
C GLN A 178 10.99 10.94 5.79
N THR A 179 11.64 9.88 5.27
CA THR A 179 12.33 9.92 3.98
C THR A 179 11.39 10.28 2.81
N MET A 180 10.15 9.79 2.83
CA MET A 180 9.15 10.17 1.82
C MET A 180 8.80 11.66 1.92
N LEU A 181 8.61 12.17 3.14
CA LEU A 181 8.31 13.59 3.38
C LEU A 181 9.49 14.48 2.97
N ASP A 182 10.72 14.10 3.32
CA ASP A 182 11.95 14.82 2.96
C ASP A 182 12.20 14.83 1.44
N ALA A 183 11.74 13.78 0.74
CA ALA A 183 11.77 13.72 -0.72
C ALA A 183 10.63 14.51 -1.39
N ASN A 184 9.93 15.36 -0.61
CA ASN A 184 8.86 16.22 -1.08
C ASN A 184 7.62 15.48 -1.63
N TYR A 185 7.25 14.35 -0.98
CA TYR A 185 5.98 13.68 -1.19
C TYR A 185 4.97 14.11 -0.13
N ALA A 186 3.72 14.26 -0.54
CA ALA A 186 2.59 14.46 0.37
C ALA A 186 2.08 13.11 0.87
N ASP A 187 1.95 12.95 2.19
CA ASP A 187 1.13 11.90 2.80
C ASP A 187 -0.34 12.23 2.56
N VAL A 188 -0.98 11.46 1.68
CA VAL A 188 -2.33 11.76 1.21
C VAL A 188 -3.35 11.72 2.35
N TRP A 189 -3.23 10.76 3.29
CA TRP A 189 -4.14 10.71 4.45
C TRP A 189 -4.08 11.98 5.29
N ARG A 190 -2.88 12.42 5.64
CA ARG A 190 -2.66 13.60 6.50
C ARG A 190 -3.15 14.90 5.85
N ARG A 191 -3.19 14.95 4.54
CA ARG A 191 -3.74 16.09 3.81
C ARG A 191 -5.24 16.31 4.06
N PHE A 192 -6.00 15.21 4.19
CA PHE A 192 -7.45 15.25 4.39
C PHE A 192 -7.86 15.09 5.86
N ASN A 193 -7.02 14.46 6.68
CA ASN A 193 -7.36 14.02 8.03
C ASN A 193 -6.18 14.29 8.98
N ALA A 194 -5.97 15.57 9.31
CA ALA A 194 -4.82 16.00 10.11
C ALA A 194 -4.78 15.33 11.50
N ASP A 195 -5.95 15.20 12.14
CA ASP A 195 -6.09 14.73 13.53
C ASP A 195 -6.50 13.25 13.65
N ASP A 196 -7.01 12.65 12.56
CA ASP A 196 -7.41 11.23 12.59
C ASP A 196 -6.18 10.33 12.41
N PRO A 197 -5.93 9.36 13.30
CA PRO A 197 -4.79 8.45 13.19
C PRO A 197 -4.77 7.63 11.90
N GLY A 198 -5.92 7.35 11.30
CA GLY A 198 -6.00 6.63 10.04
C GLY A 198 -5.61 5.16 10.13
N TYR A 199 -6.03 4.47 11.16
CA TYR A 199 -5.63 3.09 11.41
C TYR A 199 -6.15 2.13 10.34
N THR A 200 -5.24 1.33 9.78
CA THR A 200 -5.55 0.31 8.77
C THR A 200 -5.39 -1.11 9.27
N PHE A 201 -4.68 -1.31 10.40
CA PHE A 201 -4.32 -2.64 10.91
C PHE A 201 -4.46 -2.75 12.44
N PRO A 202 -4.84 -3.91 12.97
CA PRO A 202 -5.54 -4.99 12.29
C PRO A 202 -7.05 -4.68 12.19
N THR A 203 -7.74 -5.22 11.17
CA THR A 203 -9.15 -4.92 10.89
C THR A 203 -10.13 -5.17 12.05
N TRP A 204 -9.82 -6.12 12.94
CA TRP A 204 -10.66 -6.47 14.13
C TRP A 204 -10.44 -5.57 15.34
N ASN A 205 -9.32 -4.83 15.39
CA ASN A 205 -9.01 -3.85 16.44
C ASN A 205 -7.97 -2.84 15.89
N PRO A 206 -8.39 -1.90 15.02
CA PRO A 206 -7.46 -0.99 14.34
C PRO A 206 -6.73 -0.08 15.33
N HIS A 207 -5.39 -0.12 15.34
CA HIS A 207 -4.54 0.70 16.19
C HIS A 207 -3.19 1.06 15.55
N LEU A 208 -2.98 0.67 14.28
CA LEU A 208 -1.79 1.02 13.50
C LEU A 208 -2.18 1.50 12.11
N ARG A 209 -1.49 2.51 11.63
CA ARG A 209 -1.51 2.92 10.22
C ARG A 209 -0.27 2.37 9.54
N LEU A 210 -0.44 1.39 8.68
CA LEU A 210 0.65 0.73 7.96
C LEU A 210 0.55 0.92 6.45
N ASP A 211 -0.65 1.25 5.97
CA ASP A 211 -0.96 1.45 4.56
C ASP A 211 -0.99 2.94 4.23
N TYR A 212 -0.22 3.33 3.24
CA TYR A 212 -0.01 4.72 2.86
C TYR A 212 -0.23 4.93 1.37
N ALA A 213 -0.57 6.16 1.01
CA ALA A 213 -0.46 6.67 -0.34
C ALA A 213 0.32 7.99 -0.33
N PHE A 214 1.28 8.10 -1.25
CA PHE A 214 2.11 9.28 -1.44
C PHE A 214 2.02 9.78 -2.87
N VAL A 215 1.99 11.09 -3.03
CA VAL A 215 2.04 11.77 -4.31
C VAL A 215 3.10 12.88 -4.25
N PRO A 216 3.85 13.19 -5.31
CA PRO A 216 4.74 14.35 -5.28
C PRO A 216 3.95 15.60 -4.86
N MET A 217 4.49 16.39 -3.93
CA MET A 217 3.79 17.54 -3.31
C MET A 217 3.17 18.48 -4.36
N LYS A 218 3.86 18.71 -5.47
CA LYS A 218 3.38 19.58 -6.55
C LYS A 218 2.12 19.09 -7.27
N TYR A 219 1.78 17.79 -7.10
CA TYR A 219 0.58 17.18 -7.68
C TYR A 219 -0.47 16.80 -6.63
N ALA A 220 -0.29 17.22 -5.38
CA ALA A 220 -1.19 16.85 -4.31
C ALA A 220 -2.65 17.30 -4.55
N GLU A 221 -2.84 18.40 -5.30
CA GLU A 221 -4.18 18.92 -5.67
C GLU A 221 -4.96 17.99 -6.62
N ARG A 222 -4.29 17.07 -7.30
CA ARG A 222 -4.97 16.06 -8.13
C ARG A 222 -5.67 14.98 -7.29
N VAL A 223 -5.31 14.84 -6.02
CA VAL A 223 -6.00 13.93 -5.11
C VAL A 223 -7.24 14.61 -4.56
N LYS A 224 -8.40 13.98 -4.72
CA LYS A 224 -9.71 14.51 -4.29
C LYS A 224 -10.21 13.90 -3.00
N SER A 225 -9.90 12.63 -2.74
CA SER A 225 -10.20 11.98 -1.47
C SER A 225 -9.24 10.85 -1.16
N PHE A 226 -9.18 10.51 0.12
CA PHE A 226 -8.58 9.28 0.63
C PHE A 226 -9.57 8.66 1.62
N GLU A 227 -9.81 7.37 1.46
CA GLU A 227 -10.74 6.64 2.30
C GLU A 227 -10.07 5.36 2.83
N ILE A 228 -10.31 5.04 4.11
CA ILE A 228 -10.03 3.72 4.68
C ILE A 228 -11.32 2.92 4.55
N VAL A 229 -11.26 1.83 3.79
CA VAL A 229 -12.46 1.03 3.47
C VAL A 229 -12.83 0.16 4.65
N GLN A 230 -13.95 0.49 5.30
CA GLN A 230 -14.47 -0.25 6.46
C GLN A 230 -15.78 -0.99 6.16
N ALA A 231 -16.33 -0.82 4.96
CA ALA A 231 -17.53 -1.47 4.48
C ALA A 231 -17.27 -2.15 3.12
N PRO A 232 -17.99 -3.25 2.81
CA PRO A 232 -18.99 -3.96 3.63
C PRO A 232 -18.36 -4.66 4.86
N PRO A 233 -19.18 -5.10 5.84
CA PRO A 233 -18.66 -5.72 7.08
C PRO A 233 -17.70 -6.89 6.88
N ILE A 234 -17.80 -7.59 5.75
CA ILE A 234 -16.92 -8.70 5.38
C ILE A 234 -15.44 -8.29 5.26
N VAL A 235 -15.13 -6.99 5.11
CA VAL A 235 -13.76 -6.50 5.08
C VAL A 235 -12.95 -6.93 6.31
N LYS A 236 -13.62 -7.03 7.48
CA LYS A 236 -12.98 -7.44 8.75
C LYS A 236 -12.51 -8.91 8.77
N THR A 237 -13.01 -9.73 7.87
CA THR A 237 -12.68 -11.16 7.79
C THR A 237 -11.99 -11.52 6.47
N ALA A 238 -12.02 -10.64 5.49
CA ALA A 238 -11.36 -10.81 4.21
C ALA A 238 -9.83 -10.70 4.34
N SER A 239 -9.35 -9.73 5.11
CA SER A 239 -7.94 -9.54 5.42
C SER A 239 -7.76 -8.96 6.84
N ASP A 240 -6.52 -8.91 7.31
CA ASP A 240 -6.13 -8.19 8.53
C ASP A 240 -5.81 -6.70 8.27
N HIS A 241 -5.74 -6.26 7.03
CA HIS A 241 -5.62 -4.86 6.65
C HIS A 241 -6.93 -4.30 6.09
N HIS A 242 -7.29 -3.08 6.48
CA HIS A 242 -8.30 -2.31 5.77
C HIS A 242 -7.70 -1.80 4.45
N PRO A 243 -8.40 -1.95 3.32
CA PRO A 243 -7.97 -1.33 2.08
C PRO A 243 -7.97 0.20 2.21
N ILE A 244 -7.08 0.86 1.50
CA ILE A 244 -7.12 2.31 1.28
C ILE A 244 -7.55 2.61 -0.15
N LEU A 245 -8.32 3.66 -0.32
CA LEU A 245 -8.85 4.11 -1.61
C LEU A 245 -8.48 5.57 -1.82
N VAL A 246 -7.83 5.86 -2.94
CA VAL A 246 -7.47 7.21 -3.38
C VAL A 246 -8.28 7.57 -4.61
N THR A 247 -8.92 8.74 -4.61
CA THR A 247 -9.63 9.28 -5.78
C THR A 247 -8.82 10.42 -6.40
N LEU A 248 -8.62 10.36 -7.71
CA LEU A 248 -7.83 11.30 -8.51
C LEU A 248 -8.68 11.94 -9.61
N ASP A 249 -8.27 13.12 -10.09
CA ASP A 249 -8.76 13.75 -11.33
C ASP A 249 -7.64 13.98 -12.34
#